data_8f3d302d03dc748ad6169a69854f8c73
#
_entry.id   8f3d302d03dc748ad6169a69854f8c73
#
_cell.length_a   1.000
_cell.length_b   1.000
_cell.length_c   1.000
_cell.angle_alpha   90.00
_cell.angle_beta   90.00
_cell.angle_gamma   90.00
#
_symmetry.space_group_name_H-M   'P 1'
#
loop_
_entity.id
_entity.type
_entity.pdbx_description
1 polymer ?
#
loop_
_entity_poly.entity_id
_entity_poly.type
_entity_poly.pdbx_seq_one_letter_code
_entity_poly.pdbx_strand_id
1 'polypeptide(L)'
;YSPWLAGLALAPQACSAVVASPMGGRMTARIGAFPMMLTGLLTGAAGFAGLAVVTASTPYPLVAALTFLGGFGTALTMPAATSAAVASAPVGYTGIAGSVINAARQTGSVVGVAVLGVLIALGDFLTGFHRAVVGASAVFAVAAIPVAVVVLRAAGRRRREDAP
;
A
#
# COMPACT_ATOMS: atom_id res chain seq x y z
N TYR A 1 1.55 -9.47 -26.27
CA TYR A 1 2.59 -8.41 -26.15
C TYR A 1 3.96 -9.06 -26.12
N SER A 2 4.97 -8.43 -26.72
CA SER A 2 6.36 -8.89 -26.58
C SER A 2 6.82 -8.77 -25.13
N PRO A 3 7.78 -9.60 -24.65
CA PRO A 3 8.29 -9.52 -23.27
C PRO A 3 8.80 -8.13 -22.89
N TRP A 4 9.30 -7.37 -23.85
CA TRP A 4 9.76 -6.00 -23.68
C TRP A 4 8.62 -5.02 -23.38
N LEU A 5 7.51 -5.13 -24.08
CA LEU A 5 6.32 -4.32 -23.83
C LEU A 5 5.66 -4.65 -22.49
N ALA A 6 5.69 -5.94 -22.07
CA ALA A 6 5.21 -6.32 -20.75
C ALA A 6 6.05 -5.71 -19.63
N GLY A 7 7.38 -5.64 -19.80
CA GLY A 7 8.26 -4.92 -18.86
C GLY A 7 7.95 -3.43 -18.77
N LEU A 8 7.73 -2.78 -19.92
CA LEU A 8 7.36 -1.35 -19.97
C LEU A 8 5.99 -1.09 -19.32
N ALA A 9 5.08 -2.05 -19.38
CA ALA A 9 3.76 -1.93 -18.74
C ALA A 9 3.84 -1.82 -17.21
N LEU A 10 4.92 -2.25 -16.58
CA LEU A 10 5.18 -2.12 -15.14
C LEU A 10 5.91 -0.81 -14.77
N ALA A 11 6.39 -0.04 -15.75
CA ALA A 11 7.10 1.21 -15.51
C ALA A 11 6.30 2.22 -14.65
N PRO A 12 4.97 2.39 -14.81
CA PRO A 12 4.20 3.30 -13.97
C PRO A 12 4.28 2.97 -12.47
N GLN A 13 4.31 1.68 -12.12
CA GLN A 13 4.46 1.25 -10.73
C GLN A 13 5.86 1.58 -10.19
N ALA A 14 6.92 1.36 -10.96
CA ALA A 14 8.27 1.71 -10.56
C ALA A 14 8.44 3.23 -10.39
N CYS A 15 7.90 4.02 -11.33
CA CYS A 15 7.90 5.48 -11.26
C CYS A 15 7.15 5.99 -10.01
N SER A 16 6.05 5.35 -9.65
CA SER A 16 5.29 5.72 -8.45
C SER A 16 6.12 5.58 -7.17
N ALA A 17 6.93 4.54 -7.06
CA ALA A 17 7.80 4.31 -5.91
C ALA A 17 8.91 5.39 -5.79
N VAL A 18 9.49 5.80 -6.91
CA VAL A 18 10.52 6.86 -6.95
C VAL A 18 9.95 8.19 -6.46
N VAL A 19 8.72 8.52 -6.84
CA VAL A 19 8.06 9.78 -6.43
C VAL A 19 7.50 9.70 -5.02
N ALA A 20 6.80 8.61 -4.70
CA ALA A 20 6.08 8.47 -3.43
C ALA A 20 6.99 8.26 -2.23
N SER A 21 8.12 7.56 -2.37
CA SER A 21 9.00 7.23 -1.25
C SER A 21 9.59 8.47 -0.56
N PRO A 22 10.23 9.43 -1.25
CA PRO A 22 10.74 10.65 -0.61
C PRO A 22 9.60 11.56 -0.13
N MET A 23 8.47 11.60 -0.84
CA MET A 23 7.29 12.37 -0.44
C MET A 23 6.68 11.79 0.83
N GLY A 24 6.55 10.47 0.91
CA GLY A 24 6.05 9.75 2.09
C GLY A 24 6.89 10.02 3.33
N GLY A 25 8.23 10.00 3.22
CA GLY A 25 9.12 10.32 4.32
C GLY A 25 8.95 11.76 4.84
N ARG A 26 8.92 12.74 3.93
CA ARG A 26 8.73 14.17 4.28
C ARG A 26 7.35 14.44 4.88
N MET A 27 6.31 13.85 4.33
CA MET A 27 4.95 14.02 4.83
C MET A 27 4.74 13.31 6.17
N THR A 28 5.32 12.13 6.36
CA THR A 28 5.32 11.43 7.65
C THR A 28 5.90 12.32 8.76
N ALA A 29 6.98 13.05 8.49
CA ALA A 29 7.57 13.97 9.44
C ALA A 29 6.66 15.17 9.78
N ARG A 30 5.77 15.58 8.86
CA ARG A 30 4.89 16.75 9.03
C ARG A 30 3.55 16.40 9.67
N ILE A 31 2.88 15.37 9.18
CA ILE A 31 1.51 15.01 9.58
C ILE A 31 1.43 13.78 10.50
N GLY A 32 2.57 13.12 10.74
CA GLY A 32 2.66 11.92 11.57
C GLY A 32 2.54 10.63 10.78
N ALA A 33 3.03 9.55 11.40
CA ALA A 33 3.11 8.24 10.75
C ALA A 33 1.74 7.60 10.48
N PHE A 34 0.83 7.63 11.46
CA PHE A 34 -0.48 6.98 11.33
C PHE A 34 -1.39 7.62 10.27
N PRO A 35 -1.58 8.96 10.22
CA PRO A 35 -2.33 9.59 9.14
C PRO A 35 -1.73 9.32 7.76
N MET A 36 -0.39 9.36 7.65
CA MET A 36 0.29 9.07 6.38
C MET A 36 0.11 7.62 5.95
N MET A 37 0.20 6.67 6.88
CA MET A 37 -0.05 5.26 6.61
C MET A 37 -1.50 5.02 6.16
N LEU A 38 -2.47 5.69 6.79
CA LEU A 38 -3.88 5.60 6.40
C LEU A 38 -4.11 6.12 4.97
N THR A 39 -3.56 7.28 4.62
CA THR A 39 -3.67 7.81 3.25
C THR A 39 -3.04 6.88 2.23
N GLY A 40 -1.87 6.31 2.53
CA GLY A 40 -1.22 5.33 1.66
C GLY A 40 -2.04 4.07 1.46
N LEU A 41 -2.59 3.50 2.54
CA LEU A 41 -3.44 2.31 2.46
C LEU A 41 -4.73 2.55 1.66
N LEU A 42 -5.42 3.67 1.89
CA LEU A 42 -6.64 4.01 1.14
C LEU A 42 -6.35 4.28 -0.33
N THR A 43 -5.27 4.98 -0.64
CA THR A 43 -4.83 5.23 -2.03
C THR A 43 -4.47 3.92 -2.73
N GLY A 44 -3.76 3.02 -2.07
CA GLY A 44 -3.43 1.69 -2.58
C GLY A 44 -4.68 0.84 -2.83
N ALA A 45 -5.60 0.81 -1.85
CA ALA A 45 -6.88 0.11 -1.99
C ALA A 45 -7.68 0.62 -3.19
N ALA A 46 -7.78 1.94 -3.36
CA ALA A 46 -8.48 2.56 -4.49
C ALA A 46 -7.83 2.21 -5.85
N GLY A 47 -6.49 2.24 -5.92
CA GLY A 47 -5.76 1.84 -7.13
C GLY A 47 -6.02 0.40 -7.52
N PHE A 48 -5.92 -0.55 -6.57
CA PHE A 48 -6.20 -1.97 -6.82
C PHE A 48 -7.68 -2.23 -7.08
N ALA A 49 -8.61 -1.55 -6.39
CA ALA A 49 -10.04 -1.66 -6.67
C ALA A 49 -10.38 -1.17 -8.10
N GLY A 50 -9.75 -0.08 -8.53
CA GLY A 50 -9.91 0.41 -9.90
C GLY A 50 -9.44 -0.60 -10.95
N LEU A 51 -8.38 -1.38 -10.68
CA LEU A 51 -7.92 -2.45 -11.57
C LEU A 51 -8.92 -3.61 -11.69
N ALA A 52 -9.83 -3.78 -10.74
CA ALA A 52 -10.85 -4.83 -10.81
C ALA A 52 -11.92 -4.62 -11.89
N VAL A 53 -12.04 -3.41 -12.42
CA VAL A 53 -12.98 -3.09 -13.52
C VAL A 53 -12.30 -3.01 -14.88
N VAL A 54 -11.00 -3.29 -14.96
CA VAL A 54 -10.22 -3.28 -16.20
C VAL A 54 -10.60 -4.48 -17.06
N THR A 55 -10.84 -4.25 -18.34
CA THR A 55 -11.14 -5.27 -19.34
C THR A 55 -10.06 -5.34 -20.42
N ALA A 56 -10.11 -6.33 -21.29
CA ALA A 56 -9.18 -6.45 -22.41
C ALA A 56 -9.23 -5.25 -23.40
N SER A 57 -10.34 -4.50 -23.42
CA SER A 57 -10.54 -3.32 -24.25
C SER A 57 -10.17 -2.01 -23.54
N THR A 58 -9.79 -2.04 -22.26
CA THR A 58 -9.45 -0.84 -21.49
C THR A 58 -8.19 -0.18 -22.06
N PRO A 59 -8.22 1.14 -22.35
CA PRO A 59 -7.04 1.86 -22.83
C PRO A 59 -5.88 1.80 -21.84
N TYR A 60 -4.66 1.54 -22.35
CA TYR A 60 -3.47 1.44 -21.51
C TYR A 60 -3.22 2.64 -20.57
N PRO A 61 -3.46 3.90 -20.95
CA PRO A 61 -3.28 5.03 -20.03
C PRO A 61 -4.09 4.93 -18.74
N LEU A 62 -5.30 4.38 -18.79
CA LEU A 62 -6.11 4.16 -17.60
C LEU A 62 -5.53 3.04 -16.71
N VAL A 63 -5.10 1.93 -17.32
CA VAL A 63 -4.43 0.84 -16.61
C VAL A 63 -3.15 1.35 -15.93
N ALA A 64 -2.35 2.13 -16.65
CA ALA A 64 -1.13 2.75 -16.15
C ALA A 64 -1.40 3.69 -14.96
N ALA A 65 -2.45 4.52 -15.04
CA ALA A 65 -2.84 5.42 -13.97
C ALA A 65 -3.28 4.66 -12.70
N LEU A 66 -4.06 3.60 -12.84
CA LEU A 66 -4.51 2.77 -11.72
C LEU A 66 -3.35 1.98 -11.09
N THR A 67 -2.46 1.45 -11.92
CA THR A 67 -1.24 0.77 -11.46
C THR A 67 -0.30 1.74 -10.74
N PHE A 68 -0.15 2.95 -11.28
CA PHE A 68 0.60 4.01 -10.62
C PHE A 68 -0.02 4.34 -9.25
N LEU A 69 -1.33 4.51 -9.17
CA LEU A 69 -2.04 4.83 -7.94
C LEU A 69 -1.87 3.75 -6.87
N GLY A 70 -2.00 2.47 -7.24
CA GLY A 70 -1.76 1.34 -6.35
C GLY A 70 -0.33 1.28 -5.82
N GLY A 71 0.64 1.45 -6.72
CA GLY A 71 2.06 1.52 -6.37
C GLY A 71 2.40 2.73 -5.50
N PHE A 72 1.81 3.89 -5.80
CA PHE A 72 1.98 5.12 -5.03
C PHE A 72 1.49 4.96 -3.59
N GLY A 73 0.29 4.41 -3.39
CA GLY A 73 -0.24 4.12 -2.06
C GLY A 73 0.66 3.17 -1.26
N THR A 74 1.14 2.10 -1.89
CA THR A 74 2.07 1.14 -1.28
C THR A 74 3.37 1.83 -0.85
N ALA A 75 3.96 2.65 -1.72
CA ALA A 75 5.21 3.34 -1.48
C ALA A 75 5.10 4.43 -0.40
N LEU A 76 3.95 5.08 -0.24
CA LEU A 76 3.66 6.00 0.87
C LEU A 76 3.54 5.28 2.22
N THR A 77 2.96 4.09 2.22
CA THR A 77 2.71 3.32 3.45
C THR A 77 4.01 2.82 4.10
N MET A 78 5.02 2.45 3.29
CA MET A 78 6.25 1.83 3.78
C MET A 78 7.05 2.70 4.77
N PRO A 79 7.44 3.95 4.44
CA PRO A 79 8.19 4.79 5.37
C PRO A 79 7.36 5.14 6.61
N ALA A 80 6.04 5.32 6.46
CA ALA A 80 5.15 5.62 7.56
C ALA A 80 5.04 4.45 8.54
N ALA A 81 4.88 3.21 8.05
CA ALA A 81 4.83 2.01 8.88
C ALA A 81 6.15 1.77 9.63
N THR A 82 7.28 1.97 8.96
CA THR A 82 8.60 1.86 9.58
C THR A 82 8.79 2.89 10.69
N SER A 83 8.42 4.15 10.44
CA SER A 83 8.48 5.22 11.44
C SER A 83 7.59 4.93 12.63
N ALA A 84 6.36 4.45 12.42
CA ALA A 84 5.44 4.08 13.49
C ALA A 84 6.00 2.95 14.37
N ALA A 85 6.58 1.91 13.77
CA ALA A 85 7.15 0.79 14.49
C ALA A 85 8.36 1.19 15.33
N VAL A 86 9.27 1.97 14.74
CA VAL A 86 10.47 2.47 15.44
C VAL A 86 10.09 3.41 16.59
N ALA A 87 9.12 4.31 16.37
CA ALA A 87 8.65 5.23 17.40
C ALA A 87 7.92 4.54 18.55
N SER A 88 7.33 3.36 18.32
CA SER A 88 6.64 2.56 19.33
C SER A 88 7.57 1.62 20.11
N ALA A 89 8.82 1.49 19.68
CA ALA A 89 9.79 0.58 20.32
C ALA A 89 10.31 1.18 21.63
N PRO A 90 10.50 0.37 22.68
CA PRO A 90 11.21 0.79 23.88
C PRO A 90 12.63 1.27 23.58
N VAL A 91 13.16 2.11 24.45
CA VAL A 91 14.55 2.60 24.34
C VAL A 91 15.53 1.42 24.28
N GLY A 92 16.43 1.41 23.30
CA GLY A 92 17.37 0.33 23.06
C GLY A 92 16.88 -0.78 22.11
N TYR A 93 15.58 -0.82 21.74
CA TYR A 93 15.01 -1.87 20.88
C TYR A 93 14.66 -1.38 19.47
N THR A 94 15.05 -0.18 19.08
CA THR A 94 14.76 0.40 17.76
C THR A 94 15.29 -0.44 16.60
N GLY A 95 16.48 -1.04 16.75
CA GLY A 95 17.05 -1.95 15.75
C GLY A 95 16.23 -3.22 15.57
N ILE A 96 15.71 -3.78 16.68
CA ILE A 96 14.83 -4.96 16.66
C ILE A 96 13.51 -4.62 15.98
N ALA A 97 12.91 -3.46 16.27
CA ALA A 97 11.69 -3.01 15.60
C ALA A 97 11.86 -2.93 14.08
N GLY A 98 12.99 -2.36 13.62
CA GLY A 98 13.34 -2.32 12.19
C GLY A 98 13.48 -3.72 11.57
N SER A 99 14.11 -4.65 12.28
CA SER A 99 14.28 -6.02 11.82
C SER A 99 12.94 -6.77 11.73
N VAL A 100 12.05 -6.60 12.72
CA VAL A 100 10.70 -7.19 12.74
C VAL A 100 9.86 -6.69 11.56
N ILE A 101 9.85 -5.37 11.30
CA ILE A 101 9.15 -4.80 10.14
C ILE A 101 9.69 -5.36 8.84
N ASN A 102 11.00 -5.47 8.71
CA ASN A 102 11.62 -6.02 7.50
C ASN A 102 11.28 -7.51 7.30
N ALA A 103 11.30 -8.30 8.36
CA ALA A 103 10.90 -9.71 8.34
C ALA A 103 9.42 -9.85 7.97
N ALA A 104 8.53 -9.07 8.59
CA ALA A 104 7.10 -9.05 8.27
C ALA A 104 6.84 -8.69 6.80
N ARG A 105 7.56 -7.69 6.26
CA ARG A 105 7.49 -7.30 4.86
C ARG A 105 7.93 -8.41 3.91
N GLN A 106 9.04 -9.10 4.22
CA GLN A 106 9.54 -10.20 3.40
C GLN A 106 8.57 -11.39 3.41
N THR A 107 8.08 -11.77 4.61
CA THR A 107 7.08 -12.82 4.75
C THR A 107 5.79 -12.47 4.01
N GLY A 108 5.29 -11.23 4.16
CA GLY A 108 4.12 -10.74 3.45
C GLY A 108 4.29 -10.77 1.93
N SER A 109 5.48 -10.43 1.43
CA SER A 109 5.80 -10.49 0.01
C SER A 109 5.74 -11.93 -0.53
N VAL A 110 6.35 -12.88 0.17
CA VAL A 110 6.34 -14.31 -0.22
C VAL A 110 4.92 -14.87 -0.22
N VAL A 111 4.18 -14.64 0.86
CA VAL A 111 2.78 -15.10 0.97
C VAL A 111 1.91 -14.42 -0.09
N GLY A 112 2.09 -13.12 -0.30
CA GLY A 112 1.35 -12.37 -1.31
C GLY A 112 1.56 -12.91 -2.72
N VAL A 113 2.81 -13.13 -3.11
CA VAL A 113 3.14 -13.72 -4.43
C VAL A 113 2.54 -15.12 -4.58
N ALA A 114 2.62 -15.96 -3.54
CA ALA A 114 2.07 -17.30 -3.59
C ALA A 114 0.53 -17.29 -3.74
N VAL A 115 -0.17 -16.51 -2.91
CA VAL A 115 -1.64 -16.43 -2.94
C VAL A 115 -2.14 -15.81 -4.24
N LEU A 116 -1.56 -14.67 -4.64
CA LEU A 116 -1.99 -13.98 -5.87
C LEU A 116 -1.62 -14.80 -7.11
N GLY A 117 -0.48 -15.50 -7.10
CA GLY A 117 -0.07 -16.40 -8.17
C GLY A 117 -1.05 -17.56 -8.36
N VAL A 118 -1.50 -18.19 -7.27
CA VAL A 118 -2.54 -19.23 -7.33
C VAL A 118 -3.86 -18.67 -7.88
N LEU A 119 -4.29 -17.49 -7.40
CA LEU A 119 -5.54 -16.86 -7.88
C LEU A 119 -5.51 -16.58 -9.39
N ILE A 120 -4.36 -16.16 -9.91
CA ILE A 120 -4.16 -15.91 -11.36
C ILE A 120 -4.14 -17.24 -12.14
N ALA A 121 -3.57 -18.30 -11.58
CA ALA A 121 -3.48 -19.59 -12.23
C ALA A 121 -4.80 -20.36 -12.28
N LEU A 122 -5.78 -20.02 -11.45
CA LEU A 122 -7.08 -20.66 -11.39
C LEU A 122 -8.05 -20.11 -12.45
N GLY A 123 -8.10 -20.75 -13.62
CA GLY A 123 -9.05 -20.46 -14.69
C GLY A 123 -8.50 -19.50 -15.74
N ASP A 124 -9.37 -18.67 -16.33
CA ASP A 124 -9.00 -17.67 -17.31
C ASP A 124 -8.19 -16.53 -16.67
N PHE A 125 -7.14 -16.07 -17.40
CA PHE A 125 -6.20 -15.04 -16.91
C PHE A 125 -6.89 -13.78 -16.40
N LEU A 126 -7.88 -13.27 -17.12
CA LEU A 126 -8.56 -12.03 -16.75
C LEU A 126 -9.39 -12.20 -15.46
N THR A 127 -10.05 -13.33 -15.33
CA THR A 127 -10.81 -13.68 -14.11
C THR A 127 -9.88 -13.85 -12.92
N GLY A 128 -8.75 -14.54 -13.11
CA GLY A 128 -7.73 -14.69 -12.08
C GLY A 128 -7.11 -13.35 -11.66
N PHE A 129 -6.80 -12.50 -12.62
CA PHE A 129 -6.31 -11.14 -12.37
C PHE A 129 -7.30 -10.31 -11.56
N HIS A 130 -8.61 -10.30 -11.92
CA HIS A 130 -9.62 -9.59 -11.15
C HIS A 130 -9.72 -10.08 -9.69
N ARG A 131 -9.68 -11.41 -9.48
CA ARG A 131 -9.66 -11.97 -8.12
C ARG A 131 -8.43 -11.53 -7.33
N ALA A 132 -7.27 -11.50 -7.97
CA ALA A 132 -6.03 -11.08 -7.34
C ALA A 132 -6.06 -9.61 -6.93
N VAL A 133 -6.51 -8.70 -7.81
CA VAL A 133 -6.55 -7.26 -7.48
C VAL A 133 -7.66 -6.92 -6.48
N VAL A 134 -8.80 -7.62 -6.50
CA VAL A 134 -9.84 -7.50 -5.47
C VAL A 134 -9.29 -7.99 -4.12
N GLY A 135 -8.60 -9.13 -4.09
CA GLY A 135 -7.95 -9.63 -2.89
C GLY A 135 -6.92 -8.64 -2.33
N ALA A 136 -6.07 -8.08 -3.20
CA ALA A 136 -5.11 -7.06 -2.80
C ALA A 136 -5.80 -5.81 -2.24
N SER A 137 -6.84 -5.30 -2.92
CA SER A 137 -7.63 -4.16 -2.44
C SER A 137 -8.25 -4.43 -1.07
N ALA A 138 -8.83 -5.62 -0.88
CA ALA A 138 -9.43 -6.02 0.40
C ALA A 138 -8.39 -6.06 1.54
N VAL A 139 -7.19 -6.59 1.29
CA VAL A 139 -6.10 -6.59 2.28
C VAL A 139 -5.70 -5.17 2.68
N PHE A 140 -5.58 -4.26 1.71
CA PHE A 140 -5.29 -2.86 1.99
C PHE A 140 -6.40 -2.17 2.78
N ALA A 141 -7.67 -2.43 2.44
CA ALA A 141 -8.82 -1.89 3.15
C ALA A 141 -8.90 -2.41 4.59
N VAL A 142 -8.71 -3.72 4.79
CA VAL A 142 -8.68 -4.34 6.13
C VAL A 142 -7.53 -3.78 6.96
N ALA A 143 -6.33 -3.63 6.38
CA ALA A 143 -5.18 -3.03 7.06
C ALA A 143 -5.42 -1.56 7.42
N ALA A 144 -6.26 -0.83 6.68
CA ALA A 144 -6.59 0.56 6.99
C ALA A 144 -7.48 0.69 8.25
N ILE A 145 -8.26 -0.33 8.61
CA ILE A 145 -9.21 -0.27 9.74
C ILE A 145 -8.51 0.03 11.07
N PRO A 146 -7.52 -0.75 11.54
CA PRO A 146 -6.86 -0.48 12.81
C PRO A 146 -6.12 0.85 12.79
N VAL A 147 -5.57 1.26 11.65
CA VAL A 147 -4.89 2.56 11.51
C VAL A 147 -5.87 3.70 11.62
N ALA A 148 -7.04 3.60 10.98
CA ALA A 148 -8.11 4.58 11.08
C ALA A 148 -8.61 4.73 12.53
N VAL A 149 -8.77 3.63 13.26
CA VAL A 149 -9.16 3.66 14.69
C VAL A 149 -8.14 4.44 15.52
N VAL A 150 -6.84 4.22 15.29
CA VAL A 150 -5.78 4.95 16.01
C VAL A 150 -5.83 6.45 15.68
N VAL A 151 -5.96 6.80 14.40
CA VAL A 151 -6.05 8.20 13.94
C VAL A 151 -7.25 8.90 14.55
N LEU A 152 -8.44 8.27 14.54
CA LEU A 152 -9.67 8.84 15.08
C LEU A 152 -9.59 9.04 16.61
N ARG A 153 -9.01 8.09 17.33
CA ARG A 153 -8.81 8.20 18.77
C ARG A 153 -7.86 9.35 19.13
N ALA A 154 -6.77 9.50 18.37
CA ALA A 154 -5.83 10.61 18.56
C ALA A 154 -6.48 11.97 18.28
N ALA A 155 -7.28 12.07 17.22
CA ALA A 155 -8.01 13.30 16.90
C ALA A 155 -9.05 13.66 17.98
N GLY A 156 -9.75 12.67 18.53
CA GLY A 156 -10.74 12.88 19.61
C GLY A 156 -10.11 13.35 20.93
N ARG A 157 -8.88 12.92 21.25
CA ARG A 157 -8.15 13.39 22.42
C ARG A 157 -7.77 14.87 22.30
N ARG A 158 -7.22 15.28 21.16
CA ARG A 158 -6.86 16.70 20.90
C ARG A 158 -8.06 17.62 21.05
N ARG A 159 -9.22 17.25 20.50
CA ARG A 159 -10.45 18.04 20.61
C ARG A 159 -10.95 18.20 22.07
N ARG A 160 -10.64 17.26 22.96
CA ARG A 160 -11.01 17.34 24.38
C ARG A 160 -10.05 18.22 25.18
N GLU A 161 -8.79 18.29 24.76
CA GLU A 161 -7.77 19.16 25.37
C GLU A 161 -7.94 20.63 24.94
N ASP A 162 -8.50 20.88 23.75
CA ASP A 162 -8.76 22.20 23.19
C ASP A 162 -10.17 22.75 23.57
N ALA A 163 -10.99 21.98 24.29
CA ALA A 163 -12.31 22.43 24.78
C ALA A 163 -12.10 23.28 26.06
N PRO A 164 -12.63 24.54 26.11
CA PRO A 164 -12.49 25.46 27.25
C PRO A 164 -13.11 24.94 28.54
#